data_8940386c7abd45ce54141d603b30c689
#
_entry.id   8940386c7abd45ce54141d603b30c689
#
_cell.length_a   1.000
_cell.length_b   1.000
_cell.length_c   1.000
_cell.angle_alpha   90.00
_cell.angle_beta   90.00
_cell.angle_gamma   90.00
#
_symmetry.space_group_name_H-M   'P 1'
#
loop_
_entity.id
_entity.type
_entity.pdbx_description
1 polymer ?
#
loop_
_entity_poly.entity_id
_entity_poly.type
_entity_poly.pdbx_seq_one_letter_code
_entity_poly.pdbx_strand_id
1 'polypeptide(L)'
;ENLGFTSHQPAYSTLNIKGDNLLNGASFASSGSGYHDTTAKLWNVFTLNEQLEYFKDYQRELIRITGKPNALSILSGGIYLVGGGSGDFILNYYINPLHYTAYSPYQFSDILMQCYSNFIQACFFNTLSIL
;
A
#
# COMPACT_ATOMS: atom_id res chain seq x y z
N GLU A 1 11.20 11.13 14.14
CA GLU A 1 11.51 12.35 14.90
C GLU A 1 12.11 13.43 13.98
N ASN A 2 13.07 13.10 13.11
CA ASN A 2 13.71 14.08 12.21
C ASN A 2 12.75 14.73 11.18
N LEU A 3 11.59 14.13 10.91
CA LEU A 3 10.56 14.66 10.03
C LEU A 3 9.40 15.30 10.79
N GLY A 4 9.53 15.51 12.09
CA GLY A 4 8.50 16.14 12.92
C GLY A 4 7.34 15.24 13.36
N PHE A 5 7.36 13.95 13.01
CA PHE A 5 6.35 13.01 13.50
C PHE A 5 6.61 12.65 14.96
N THR A 6 5.60 12.80 15.79
CA THR A 6 5.65 12.54 17.23
C THR A 6 5.10 11.15 17.61
N SER A 7 4.43 10.48 16.67
CA SER A 7 3.82 9.16 16.87
C SER A 7 3.85 8.34 15.58
N HIS A 8 3.71 7.02 15.72
CA HIS A 8 3.54 6.13 14.58
C HIS A 8 2.17 6.35 13.92
N GLN A 9 2.12 6.24 12.58
CA GLN A 9 0.86 6.24 11.85
C GLN A 9 0.03 5.03 12.26
N PRO A 10 -1.26 5.22 12.56
CA PRO A 10 -2.14 4.13 12.92
C PRO A 10 -2.37 3.19 11.72
N ALA A 11 -2.52 1.89 11.98
CA ALA A 11 -2.90 0.94 10.94
C ALA A 11 -4.37 1.15 10.55
N TYR A 12 -4.64 1.42 9.27
CA TYR A 12 -6.00 1.74 8.80
C TYR A 12 -6.97 0.55 8.92
N SER A 13 -6.47 -0.68 8.81
CA SER A 13 -7.25 -1.91 8.97
C SER A 13 -7.79 -2.15 10.38
N THR A 14 -7.24 -1.50 11.39
CA THR A 14 -7.77 -1.57 12.75
C THR A 14 -8.94 -0.59 12.88
N LEU A 15 -10.10 -1.06 12.71
CA LEU A 15 -11.45 -0.52 12.57
C LEU A 15 -11.90 0.70 13.42
N ASN A 16 -11.02 1.36 14.16
CA ASN A 16 -11.37 2.45 15.06
C ASN A 16 -10.71 3.79 14.70
N ILE A 17 -10.10 3.89 13.52
CA ILE A 17 -9.50 5.16 13.09
C ILE A 17 -10.61 6.03 12.48
N LYS A 18 -11.18 6.88 13.32
CA LYS A 18 -12.18 7.87 12.91
C LYS A 18 -11.78 9.26 13.41
N GLY A 19 -12.19 10.28 12.68
CA GLY A 19 -12.00 11.66 13.08
C GLY A 19 -10.56 12.16 12.89
N ASP A 20 -10.09 13.03 13.78
CA ASP A 20 -8.86 13.80 13.65
C ASP A 20 -7.58 12.96 13.53
N ASN A 21 -7.60 11.72 13.98
CA ASN A 21 -6.45 10.82 13.84
C ASN A 21 -6.06 10.52 12.39
N LEU A 22 -6.99 10.70 11.42
CA LEU A 22 -6.73 10.51 10.00
C LEU A 22 -5.97 11.67 9.35
N LEU A 23 -5.94 12.84 9.98
CA LEU A 23 -5.32 14.04 9.41
C LEU A 23 -3.80 13.92 9.31
N ASN A 24 -3.19 13.07 10.13
CA ASN A 24 -1.75 12.83 10.17
C ASN A 24 -1.30 11.65 9.31
N GLY A 25 -2.22 11.07 8.54
CA GLY A 25 -1.96 9.90 7.71
C GLY A 25 -2.28 8.56 8.38
N ALA A 26 -2.12 7.49 7.62
CA ALA A 26 -2.37 6.12 8.07
C ALA A 26 -1.42 5.13 7.42
N SER A 27 -1.23 3.96 8.03
CA SER A 27 -0.51 2.84 7.46
C SER A 27 -1.50 1.83 6.86
N PHE A 28 -1.31 1.48 5.59
CA PHE A 28 -2.07 0.46 4.87
C PHE A 28 -1.27 -0.82 4.72
N ALA A 29 -0.05 -0.84 5.21
CA ALA A 29 0.86 -1.96 5.09
C ALA A 29 0.33 -3.23 5.76
N SER A 30 0.61 -4.38 5.14
CA SER A 30 0.31 -5.70 5.67
C SER A 30 1.59 -6.52 5.72
N SER A 31 1.98 -6.93 6.92
CA SER A 31 3.20 -7.72 7.11
C SER A 31 3.08 -9.07 6.40
N GLY A 32 4.13 -9.49 5.68
CA GLY A 32 4.12 -10.70 4.85
C GLY A 32 3.53 -10.50 3.45
N SER A 33 3.05 -9.30 3.14
CA SER A 33 2.66 -8.93 1.77
C SER A 33 3.88 -8.71 0.87
N GLY A 34 3.64 -8.69 -0.44
CA GLY A 34 4.62 -8.39 -1.46
C GLY A 34 3.98 -7.63 -2.62
N TYR A 35 4.75 -7.39 -3.67
CA TYR A 35 4.22 -6.81 -4.91
C TYR A 35 3.37 -7.80 -5.69
N HIS A 36 3.67 -9.09 -5.59
CA HIS A 36 2.91 -10.14 -6.23
C HIS A 36 1.82 -10.69 -5.32
N ASP A 37 0.59 -10.74 -5.80
CA ASP A 37 -0.59 -11.18 -5.01
C ASP A 37 -0.44 -12.57 -4.39
N THR A 38 0.28 -13.48 -5.06
CA THR A 38 0.48 -14.84 -4.53
C THR A 38 1.27 -14.83 -3.22
N THR A 39 2.17 -13.86 -3.02
CA THR A 39 2.91 -13.71 -1.77
C THR A 39 1.95 -13.45 -0.61
N ALA A 40 1.06 -12.48 -0.76
CA ALA A 40 0.07 -12.16 0.25
C ALA A 40 -0.91 -13.32 0.49
N LYS A 41 -1.37 -13.99 -0.57
CA LYS A 41 -2.28 -15.13 -0.49
C LYS A 41 -1.68 -16.33 0.24
N LEU A 42 -0.39 -16.63 0.03
CA LEU A 42 0.31 -17.71 0.74
C LEU A 42 0.33 -17.51 2.26
N TRP A 43 0.38 -16.26 2.70
CA TRP A 43 0.47 -15.90 4.11
C TRP A 43 -0.85 -15.41 4.69
N ASN A 44 -1.94 -15.46 3.91
CA ASN A 44 -3.28 -15.00 4.30
C ASN A 44 -3.26 -13.58 4.88
N VAL A 45 -2.59 -12.67 4.16
CA VAL A 45 -2.47 -11.26 4.48
C VAL A 45 -3.00 -10.40 3.32
N PHE A 46 -3.17 -9.10 3.54
CA PHE A 46 -3.73 -8.22 2.51
C PHE A 46 -2.80 -8.06 1.31
N THR A 47 -3.34 -8.27 0.12
CA THR A 47 -2.69 -7.97 -1.16
C THR A 47 -2.53 -6.45 -1.35
N LEU A 48 -1.70 -6.04 -2.32
CA LEU A 48 -1.59 -4.61 -2.69
C LEU A 48 -2.93 -4.02 -3.13
N ASN A 49 -3.76 -4.79 -3.83
CA ASN A 49 -5.07 -4.33 -4.26
C ASN A 49 -6.01 -4.06 -3.08
N GLU A 50 -6.00 -4.93 -2.07
CA GLU A 50 -6.78 -4.71 -0.83
C GLU A 50 -6.24 -3.51 -0.04
N GLN A 51 -4.92 -3.33 0.03
CA GLN A 51 -4.32 -2.15 0.64
C GLN A 51 -4.71 -0.86 -0.11
N LEU A 52 -4.81 -0.92 -1.44
CA LEU A 52 -5.29 0.18 -2.27
C LEU A 52 -6.77 0.51 -1.99
N GLU A 53 -7.63 -0.49 -1.77
CA GLU A 53 -9.03 -0.24 -1.40
C GLU A 53 -9.13 0.47 -0.04
N TYR A 54 -8.32 0.07 0.95
CA TYR A 54 -8.23 0.78 2.23
C TYR A 54 -7.74 2.24 2.05
N PHE A 55 -6.80 2.47 1.15
CA PHE A 55 -6.37 3.83 0.82
C PHE A 55 -7.50 4.67 0.20
N LYS A 56 -8.31 4.09 -0.69
CA LYS A 56 -9.49 4.75 -1.26
C LYS A 56 -10.54 5.06 -0.19
N ASP A 57 -10.77 4.13 0.75
CA ASP A 57 -11.64 4.36 1.90
C ASP A 57 -11.15 5.51 2.78
N TYR A 58 -9.85 5.55 3.05
CA TYR A 58 -9.21 6.66 3.76
C TYR A 58 -9.44 8.00 3.05
N GLN A 59 -9.27 8.05 1.74
CA GLN A 59 -9.51 9.26 0.94
C GLN A 59 -10.97 9.73 1.06
N ARG A 60 -11.93 8.81 0.97
CA ARG A 60 -13.36 9.12 1.12
C ARG A 60 -13.68 9.67 2.51
N GLU A 61 -13.13 9.04 3.54
CA GLU A 61 -13.34 9.46 4.91
C GLU A 61 -12.68 10.82 5.19
N LEU A 62 -11.47 11.05 4.66
CA LEU A 62 -10.77 12.33 4.77
C LEU A 62 -11.61 13.48 4.16
N ILE A 63 -12.19 13.26 2.97
CA ILE A 63 -13.09 14.22 2.34
C ILE A 63 -14.32 14.48 3.21
N ARG A 64 -14.88 13.42 3.82
CA ARG A 64 -16.07 13.54 4.67
C ARG A 64 -15.83 14.42 5.90
N ILE A 65 -14.65 14.32 6.52
CA ILE A 65 -14.33 15.05 7.77
C ILE A 65 -13.76 16.46 7.54
N THR A 66 -13.02 16.68 6.45
CA THR A 66 -12.32 17.96 6.20
C THR A 66 -12.90 18.77 5.04
N GLY A 67 -13.75 18.16 4.23
CA GLY A 67 -14.17 18.70 2.95
C GLY A 67 -13.12 18.48 1.84
N LYS A 68 -13.58 18.50 0.58
CA LYS A 68 -12.73 18.18 -0.59
C LYS A 68 -11.46 19.04 -0.70
N PRO A 69 -11.48 20.37 -0.55
CA PRO A 69 -10.27 21.21 -0.70
C PRO A 69 -9.17 20.86 0.31
N ASN A 70 -9.55 20.65 1.57
CA ASN A 70 -8.59 20.33 2.63
C ASN A 70 -8.04 18.90 2.47
N ALA A 71 -8.91 17.94 2.13
CA ALA A 71 -8.49 16.57 1.85
C ALA A 71 -7.45 16.52 0.71
N LEU A 72 -7.68 17.28 -0.37
CA LEU A 72 -6.74 17.38 -1.49
C LEU A 72 -5.40 17.98 -1.06
N SER A 73 -5.42 19.03 -0.23
CA SER A 73 -4.19 19.62 0.29
C SER A 73 -3.38 18.63 1.12
N ILE A 74 -4.04 17.85 1.98
CA ILE A 74 -3.40 16.81 2.80
C ILE A 74 -2.82 15.70 1.91
N LEU A 75 -3.60 15.21 0.95
CA LEU A 75 -3.16 14.12 0.06
C LEU A 75 -2.02 14.56 -0.87
N SER A 76 -2.10 15.76 -1.46
CA SER A 76 -1.05 16.25 -2.36
C SER A 76 0.24 16.66 -1.65
N GLY A 77 0.15 17.10 -0.40
CA GLY A 77 1.31 17.44 0.44
C GLY A 77 1.89 16.26 1.22
N GLY A 78 1.25 15.10 1.17
CA GLY A 78 1.64 13.92 1.93
C GLY A 78 2.89 13.22 1.38
N ILE A 79 3.62 12.52 2.26
CA ILE A 79 4.72 11.62 1.91
C ILE A 79 4.16 10.20 1.81
N TYR A 80 4.39 9.55 0.67
CA TYR A 80 3.95 8.18 0.42
C TYR A 80 5.15 7.23 0.49
N LEU A 81 5.09 6.26 1.40
CA LEU A 81 6.10 5.22 1.54
C LEU A 81 5.54 3.90 1.01
N VAL A 82 6.16 3.37 -0.02
CA VAL A 82 5.82 2.06 -0.60
C VAL A 82 7.05 1.19 -0.54
N GLY A 83 6.96 0.07 0.16
CA GLY A 83 8.06 -0.86 0.33
C GLY A 83 7.60 -2.30 0.23
N GLY A 84 8.36 -3.11 -0.52
CA GLY A 84 8.07 -4.54 -0.74
C GLY A 84 9.21 -5.19 -1.52
N GLY A 85 8.93 -6.38 -2.10
CA GLY A 85 9.85 -7.11 -2.97
C GLY A 85 10.68 -8.17 -2.26
N SER A 86 11.25 -7.88 -1.09
CA SER A 86 12.01 -8.88 -0.34
C SER A 86 11.15 -10.08 0.08
N GLY A 87 9.91 -9.82 0.52
CA GLY A 87 8.94 -10.85 0.84
C GLY A 87 8.59 -11.72 -0.36
N ASP A 88 8.48 -11.14 -1.55
CA ASP A 88 8.22 -11.89 -2.78
C ASP A 88 9.29 -12.93 -3.09
N PHE A 89 10.54 -12.62 -2.84
CA PHE A 89 11.64 -13.59 -3.00
C PHE A 89 11.70 -14.58 -1.84
N ILE A 90 11.73 -14.11 -0.60
CA ILE A 90 12.00 -14.94 0.58
C ILE A 90 10.79 -15.80 0.95
N LEU A 91 9.59 -15.20 0.89
CA LEU A 91 8.35 -15.83 1.36
C LEU A 91 7.53 -16.46 0.23
N ASN A 92 7.95 -16.32 -1.03
CA ASN A 92 7.24 -16.87 -2.17
C ASN A 92 8.20 -17.51 -3.17
N TYR A 93 9.02 -16.76 -3.92
CA TYR A 93 9.80 -17.28 -5.04
C TYR A 93 10.65 -18.49 -4.65
N TYR A 94 11.48 -18.40 -3.62
CA TYR A 94 12.40 -19.48 -3.23
C TYR A 94 11.75 -20.67 -2.52
N ILE A 95 10.55 -20.50 -1.97
CA ILE A 95 9.84 -21.58 -1.28
C ILE A 95 8.73 -22.21 -2.12
N ASN A 96 8.30 -21.55 -3.19
CA ASN A 96 7.23 -22.02 -4.07
C ASN A 96 7.81 -22.65 -5.34
N PRO A 97 7.76 -23.99 -5.50
CA PRO A 97 8.30 -24.68 -6.67
C PRO A 97 7.75 -24.18 -8.00
N LEU A 98 6.51 -23.74 -8.03
CA LEU A 98 5.87 -23.21 -9.24
C LEU A 98 6.55 -21.94 -9.76
N HIS A 99 7.13 -21.13 -8.88
CA HIS A 99 7.79 -19.88 -9.25
C HIS A 99 9.24 -20.10 -9.69
N TYR A 100 10.07 -20.75 -8.89
CA TYR A 100 11.49 -20.91 -9.24
C TYR A 100 11.74 -21.91 -10.38
N THR A 101 10.76 -22.77 -10.71
CA THR A 101 10.85 -23.65 -11.90
C THR A 101 10.33 -22.97 -13.16
N ALA A 102 9.37 -22.04 -13.04
CA ALA A 102 8.77 -21.33 -14.16
C ALA A 102 9.58 -20.09 -14.59
N TYR A 103 10.27 -19.43 -13.66
CA TYR A 103 10.93 -18.16 -13.90
C TYR A 103 12.36 -18.17 -13.34
N SER A 104 13.29 -17.55 -14.05
CA SER A 104 14.57 -17.15 -13.47
C SER A 104 14.35 -16.00 -12.46
N PRO A 105 15.32 -15.73 -11.54
CA PRO A 105 15.22 -14.60 -10.63
C PRO A 105 15.02 -13.25 -11.35
N TYR A 106 15.67 -13.07 -12.51
CA TYR A 106 15.52 -11.85 -13.33
C TYR A 106 14.11 -11.71 -13.88
N GLN A 107 13.56 -12.78 -14.48
CA GLN A 107 12.18 -12.75 -14.98
C GLN A 107 11.17 -12.50 -13.85
N PHE A 108 11.39 -13.08 -12.67
CA PHE A 108 10.53 -12.81 -11.52
C PHE A 108 10.65 -11.36 -11.05
N SER A 109 11.86 -10.78 -11.06
CA SER A 109 12.05 -9.35 -10.81
C SER A 109 11.28 -8.46 -11.78
N ASP A 110 11.27 -8.78 -13.06
CA ASP A 110 10.51 -8.02 -14.07
C ASP A 110 9.00 -8.08 -13.79
N ILE A 111 8.49 -9.24 -13.39
CA ILE A 111 7.09 -9.39 -12.96
C ILE A 111 6.80 -8.49 -11.75
N LEU A 112 7.67 -8.48 -10.73
CA LEU A 112 7.51 -7.64 -9.56
C LEU A 112 7.54 -6.15 -9.90
N MET A 113 8.44 -5.74 -10.79
CA MET A 113 8.52 -4.35 -11.28
C MET A 113 7.24 -3.93 -12.01
N GLN A 114 6.64 -4.83 -12.79
CA GLN A 114 5.36 -4.56 -13.43
C GLN A 114 4.23 -4.43 -12.40
N CYS A 115 4.15 -5.30 -11.40
CA CYS A 115 3.18 -5.22 -10.31
C CYS A 115 3.32 -3.89 -9.55
N TYR A 116 4.55 -3.52 -9.19
CA TYR A 116 4.85 -2.26 -8.54
C TYR A 116 4.43 -1.05 -9.38
N SER A 117 4.80 -1.03 -10.66
CA SER A 117 4.45 0.06 -11.58
C SER A 117 2.94 0.24 -11.70
N ASN A 118 2.20 -0.86 -11.87
CA ASN A 118 0.74 -0.84 -11.95
C ASN A 118 0.12 -0.29 -10.65
N PHE A 119 0.65 -0.71 -9.49
CA PHE A 119 0.18 -0.23 -8.20
C PHE A 119 0.41 1.28 -8.02
N ILE A 120 1.62 1.77 -8.33
CA ILE A 120 1.93 3.21 -8.23
C ILE A 120 1.04 4.03 -9.16
N GLN A 121 0.83 3.57 -10.39
CA GLN A 121 -0.09 4.22 -11.33
C GLN A 121 -1.51 4.26 -10.76
N ALA A 122 -2.00 3.15 -10.21
CA ALA A 122 -3.33 3.09 -9.61
C ALA A 122 -3.48 4.05 -8.42
N CYS A 123 -2.47 4.15 -7.54
CA CYS A 123 -2.45 5.13 -6.45
C CYS A 123 -2.52 6.57 -6.98
N PHE A 124 -1.71 6.89 -7.99
CA PHE A 124 -1.66 8.22 -8.59
C PHE A 124 -2.98 8.60 -9.25
N PHE A 125 -3.55 7.73 -10.10
CA PHE A 125 -4.84 7.97 -10.76
C PHE A 125 -5.99 8.11 -9.77
N ASN A 126 -6.00 7.32 -8.70
CA ASN A 126 -7.03 7.45 -7.66
C ASN A 126 -6.93 8.79 -6.93
N THR A 127 -5.73 9.29 -6.67
CA THR A 127 -5.55 10.61 -6.07
C THR A 127 -6.00 11.71 -7.02
N LEU A 128 -5.69 11.61 -8.32
CA LEU A 128 -6.13 12.57 -9.33
C LEU A 128 -7.65 12.52 -9.59
N SER A 129 -8.29 11.37 -9.52
CA SER A 129 -9.74 11.24 -9.77
C SER A 129 -10.60 11.93 -8.70
N ILE A 130 -9.99 12.32 -7.59
CA ILE A 130 -10.64 13.12 -6.55
C ILE A 130 -10.59 14.63 -6.89
N LEU A 131 -9.65 15.03 -7.75
CA LEU A 131 -9.55 16.40 -8.29
C LEU A 131 -10.74 16.72 -9.21
#